data_8b6b663cb939538abafdc337dc1515f3
#
_entry.id   8b6b663cb939538abafdc337dc1515f3
#
_cell.length_a   1.000
_cell.length_b   1.000
_cell.length_c   1.000
_cell.angle_alpha   90.00
_cell.angle_beta   90.00
_cell.angle_gamma   90.00
#
_symmetry.space_group_name_H-M   'P 1'
#
loop_
_entity.id
_entity.type
_entity.pdbx_description
1 polymer ?
#
loop_
_entity_poly.entity_id
_entity_poly.type
_entity_poly.pdbx_seq_one_letter_code
_entity_poly.pdbx_strand_id
1 'polypeptide(L)'
;MAAIYRRELKGYFNTMIGYVIIVFLLAFSGVYFMAYNLNYGYPYFSYVLSGGIFMLLIAAPLLTMRSFAEERKNRTDQLLLTAPVSLFQIVMGKYLAMITILGIPCAVYLLFPLMIKMQGTAYILSDYLSILVYFLLGCVYIAIGMFVSSLTESQIIAAIGTFGILMVIQLWSGIIGFLPSSAMANVFGIAFLLSLLVWAVWRMTQNWVICLILEIVNLGVNGIVYAVKSEVYENLLSTICGKLNLIDTFNSIASNNLLDVSGIILYLSLIVFFVFLTMEMIQKRRWS
;
A
#
# COMPACT_ATOMS: atom_id res chain seq x y z
N MET A 1 -15.46 17.52 8.55
CA MET A 1 -15.18 16.23 7.94
C MET A 1 -16.27 15.78 6.96
N ALA A 2 -17.54 15.61 7.38
CA ALA A 2 -18.64 15.14 6.53
C ALA A 2 -18.90 16.00 5.27
N ALA A 3 -18.77 17.33 5.37
CA ALA A 3 -18.96 18.23 4.22
C ALA A 3 -17.88 18.03 3.15
N ILE A 4 -16.61 17.86 3.56
CA ILE A 4 -15.48 17.60 2.65
C ILE A 4 -15.69 16.23 1.98
N TYR A 5 -15.98 15.20 2.76
CA TYR A 5 -16.27 13.87 2.24
C TYR A 5 -17.38 13.88 1.16
N ARG A 6 -18.51 14.54 1.44
CA ARG A 6 -19.62 14.65 0.47
C ARG A 6 -19.22 15.43 -0.78
N ARG A 7 -18.44 16.50 -0.63
CA ARG A 7 -17.94 17.29 -1.77
C ARG A 7 -17.04 16.43 -2.66
N GLU A 8 -16.07 15.74 -2.07
CA GLU A 8 -15.13 14.88 -2.80
C GLU A 8 -15.87 13.72 -3.50
N LEU A 9 -16.75 13.03 -2.77
CA LEU A 9 -17.52 11.91 -3.33
C LEU A 9 -18.37 12.36 -4.52
N LYS A 10 -19.08 13.50 -4.40
CA LYS A 10 -19.83 14.08 -5.53
C LYS A 10 -18.88 14.46 -6.69
N GLY A 11 -17.68 14.97 -6.39
CA GLY A 11 -16.67 15.30 -7.39
C GLY A 11 -16.27 14.08 -8.24
N TYR A 12 -16.02 12.93 -7.62
CA TYR A 12 -15.67 11.69 -8.32
C TYR A 12 -16.80 11.17 -9.20
N PHE A 13 -18.06 11.29 -8.78
CA PHE A 13 -19.20 10.87 -9.59
C PHE A 13 -19.54 11.89 -10.69
N ASN A 14 -19.45 13.18 -10.44
CA ASN A 14 -19.67 14.21 -11.45
C ASN A 14 -18.64 14.18 -12.59
N THR A 15 -17.39 13.80 -12.28
CA THR A 15 -16.31 13.68 -13.29
C THR A 15 -16.24 12.32 -13.95
N MET A 16 -17.21 11.43 -13.71
CA MET A 16 -17.28 10.05 -14.20
C MET A 16 -16.12 9.14 -13.79
N ILE A 17 -15.07 9.63 -13.16
CA ILE A 17 -13.90 8.82 -12.77
C ILE A 17 -14.30 7.71 -11.79
N GLY A 18 -15.17 8.02 -10.83
CA GLY A 18 -15.69 7.03 -9.89
C GLY A 18 -16.39 5.87 -10.61
N TYR A 19 -17.26 6.17 -11.57
CA TYR A 19 -17.96 5.15 -12.36
C TYR A 19 -16.97 4.30 -13.18
N VAL A 20 -16.01 4.94 -13.85
CA VAL A 20 -15.01 4.23 -14.66
C VAL A 20 -14.22 3.24 -13.82
N ILE A 21 -13.77 3.64 -12.62
CA ILE A 21 -13.02 2.76 -11.72
C ILE A 21 -13.88 1.59 -11.22
N ILE A 22 -15.12 1.86 -10.81
CA ILE A 22 -16.06 0.83 -10.35
C ILE A 22 -16.31 -0.18 -11.46
N VAL A 23 -16.66 0.30 -12.68
CA VAL A 23 -16.93 -0.58 -13.84
C VAL A 23 -15.68 -1.35 -14.23
N PHE A 24 -14.50 -0.72 -14.23
CA PHE A 24 -13.24 -1.37 -14.53
C PHE A 24 -12.97 -2.54 -13.57
N LEU A 25 -13.08 -2.33 -12.26
CA LEU A 25 -12.86 -3.38 -11.26
C LEU A 25 -13.89 -4.50 -11.36
N LEU A 26 -15.18 -4.16 -11.58
CA LEU A 26 -16.25 -5.14 -11.72
C LEU A 26 -16.16 -5.94 -13.04
N ALA A 27 -15.80 -5.29 -14.14
CA ALA A 27 -15.66 -5.96 -15.43
C ALA A 27 -14.52 -6.99 -15.40
N PHE A 28 -13.35 -6.61 -14.88
CA PHE A 28 -12.23 -7.54 -14.76
C PHE A 28 -12.52 -8.69 -13.80
N SER A 29 -13.06 -8.40 -12.62
CA SER A 29 -13.42 -9.47 -11.67
C SER A 29 -14.48 -10.39 -12.25
N GLY A 30 -15.45 -9.86 -13.04
CA GLY A 30 -16.44 -10.67 -13.74
C GLY A 30 -15.82 -11.61 -14.79
N VAL A 31 -14.87 -11.12 -15.59
CA VAL A 31 -14.15 -11.95 -16.58
C VAL A 31 -13.35 -13.05 -15.88
N TYR A 32 -12.60 -12.71 -14.82
CA TYR A 32 -11.85 -13.71 -14.04
C TYR A 32 -12.78 -14.71 -13.35
N PHE A 33 -13.92 -14.25 -12.83
CA PHE A 33 -14.93 -15.12 -12.23
C PHE A 33 -15.51 -16.12 -13.25
N MET A 34 -15.84 -15.67 -14.46
CA MET A 34 -16.26 -16.57 -15.53
C MET A 34 -15.20 -17.61 -15.86
N ALA A 35 -13.93 -17.18 -15.96
CA ALA A 35 -12.84 -18.08 -16.30
C ALA A 35 -12.58 -19.11 -15.19
N TYR A 36 -12.32 -18.67 -13.98
CA TYR A 36 -11.88 -19.54 -12.89
C TYR A 36 -13.03 -20.31 -12.22
N ASN A 37 -14.12 -19.62 -11.87
CA ASN A 37 -15.18 -20.25 -11.09
C ASN A 37 -16.22 -20.94 -11.95
N LEU A 38 -16.65 -20.34 -13.07
CA LEU A 38 -17.69 -20.91 -13.92
C LEU A 38 -17.13 -21.96 -14.91
N ASN A 39 -16.01 -21.68 -15.60
CA ASN A 39 -15.45 -22.58 -16.60
C ASN A 39 -14.59 -23.67 -15.98
N TYR A 40 -13.65 -23.32 -15.08
CA TYR A 40 -12.74 -24.28 -14.45
C TYR A 40 -13.34 -24.92 -13.19
N GLY A 41 -14.43 -24.38 -12.63
CA GLY A 41 -15.09 -24.92 -11.44
C GLY A 41 -14.29 -24.77 -10.15
N TYR A 42 -13.37 -23.80 -10.05
CA TYR A 42 -12.64 -23.57 -8.81
C TYR A 42 -13.58 -23.09 -7.68
N PRO A 43 -13.51 -23.70 -6.49
CA PRO A 43 -14.43 -23.41 -5.40
C PRO A 43 -14.05 -22.17 -4.58
N TYR A 44 -13.00 -21.43 -4.95
CA TYR A 44 -12.48 -20.27 -4.24
C TYR A 44 -12.60 -19.00 -5.07
N PHE A 45 -13.22 -17.97 -4.51
CA PHE A 45 -13.25 -16.65 -5.12
C PHE A 45 -11.88 -15.92 -4.99
N SER A 46 -11.05 -16.33 -4.04
CA SER A 46 -9.71 -15.76 -3.80
C SER A 46 -8.81 -15.78 -5.04
N TYR A 47 -8.96 -16.76 -5.96
CA TYR A 47 -8.21 -16.79 -7.23
C TYR A 47 -8.56 -15.61 -8.14
N VAL A 48 -9.82 -15.19 -8.16
CA VAL A 48 -10.27 -13.99 -8.90
C VAL A 48 -9.62 -12.74 -8.32
N LEU A 49 -9.59 -12.62 -6.98
CA LEU A 49 -8.99 -11.49 -6.28
C LEU A 49 -7.48 -11.43 -6.46
N SER A 50 -6.79 -12.57 -6.54
CA SER A 50 -5.34 -12.63 -6.83
C SER A 50 -5.01 -11.94 -8.16
N GLY A 51 -5.78 -12.23 -9.23
CA GLY A 51 -5.70 -11.48 -10.49
C GLY A 51 -6.11 -10.02 -10.34
N GLY A 52 -7.08 -9.75 -9.46
CA GLY A 52 -7.59 -8.42 -9.14
C GLY A 52 -6.57 -7.49 -8.46
N ILE A 53 -5.52 -8.00 -7.82
CA ILE A 53 -4.46 -7.17 -7.22
C ILE A 53 -3.79 -6.31 -8.30
N PHE A 54 -3.53 -6.87 -9.48
CA PHE A 54 -2.97 -6.11 -10.60
C PHE A 54 -3.93 -4.99 -11.06
N MET A 55 -5.23 -5.19 -10.95
CA MET A 55 -6.22 -4.15 -11.26
C MET A 55 -6.20 -3.01 -10.25
N LEU A 56 -5.97 -3.29 -8.96
CA LEU A 56 -5.76 -2.25 -7.95
C LEU A 56 -4.54 -1.38 -8.25
N LEU A 57 -3.48 -1.96 -8.81
CA LEU A 57 -2.27 -1.24 -9.20
C LEU A 57 -2.56 -0.16 -10.25
N ILE A 58 -3.58 -0.35 -11.09
CA ILE A 58 -4.03 0.64 -12.09
C ILE A 58 -5.09 1.57 -11.48
N ALA A 59 -6.04 1.02 -10.74
CA ALA A 59 -7.17 1.76 -10.20
C ALA A 59 -6.76 2.78 -9.11
N ALA A 60 -5.81 2.42 -8.22
CA ALA A 60 -5.40 3.28 -7.12
C ALA A 60 -4.70 4.57 -7.60
N PRO A 61 -3.74 4.57 -8.55
CA PRO A 61 -3.19 5.80 -9.11
C PRO A 61 -4.23 6.69 -9.77
N LEU A 62 -5.14 6.11 -10.56
CA LEU A 62 -6.22 6.87 -11.22
C LEU A 62 -7.16 7.53 -10.20
N LEU A 63 -7.45 6.84 -9.09
CA LEU A 63 -8.29 7.36 -8.03
C LEU A 63 -7.60 8.48 -7.24
N THR A 64 -6.30 8.35 -6.98
CA THR A 64 -5.57 9.24 -6.07
C THR A 64 -4.90 10.43 -6.75
N MET A 65 -4.62 10.37 -8.06
CA MET A 65 -3.88 11.41 -8.79
C MET A 65 -4.47 12.82 -8.65
N ARG A 66 -5.81 12.91 -8.50
CA ARG A 66 -6.53 14.19 -8.42
C ARG A 66 -6.66 14.73 -7.00
N SER A 67 -6.41 13.90 -6.00
CA SER A 67 -6.77 14.17 -4.60
C SER A 67 -6.20 15.50 -4.08
N PHE A 68 -4.93 15.76 -4.31
CA PHE A 68 -4.25 17.02 -3.92
C PHE A 68 -3.60 17.75 -5.11
N ALA A 69 -3.10 17.02 -6.11
CA ALA A 69 -2.39 17.61 -7.22
C ALA A 69 -3.29 18.54 -8.06
N GLU A 70 -4.59 18.24 -8.21
CA GLU A 70 -5.54 19.09 -8.91
C GLU A 70 -5.81 20.39 -8.15
N GLU A 71 -6.02 20.33 -6.85
CA GLU A 71 -6.25 21.53 -6.03
C GLU A 71 -5.04 22.47 -6.05
N ARG A 72 -3.82 21.90 -6.05
CA ARG A 72 -2.58 22.66 -6.19
C ARG A 72 -2.46 23.33 -7.54
N LYS A 73 -2.66 22.57 -8.62
CA LYS A 73 -2.62 23.10 -9.98
C LYS A 73 -3.56 24.30 -10.15
N ASN A 74 -4.75 24.21 -9.54
CA ASN A 74 -5.78 25.23 -9.63
C ASN A 74 -5.65 26.31 -8.53
N ARG A 75 -4.65 26.21 -7.62
CA ARG A 75 -4.44 27.08 -6.45
C ARG A 75 -5.64 27.16 -5.51
N THR A 76 -6.52 26.17 -5.53
CA THR A 76 -7.69 26.08 -4.64
C THR A 76 -7.35 25.49 -3.27
N ASP A 77 -6.16 24.92 -3.12
CA ASP A 77 -5.60 24.46 -1.85
C ASP A 77 -5.50 25.60 -0.81
N GLN A 78 -5.20 26.84 -1.25
CA GLN A 78 -5.14 28.00 -0.36
C GLN A 78 -6.48 28.26 0.34
N LEU A 79 -7.60 28.14 -0.36
CA LEU A 79 -8.94 28.29 0.22
C LEU A 79 -9.23 27.22 1.28
N LEU A 80 -8.70 26.03 1.07
CA LEU A 80 -8.88 24.91 1.99
C LEU A 80 -7.99 25.04 3.25
N LEU A 81 -6.79 25.60 3.09
CA LEU A 81 -5.84 25.83 4.17
C LEU A 81 -6.22 27.05 5.06
N THR A 82 -6.95 28.03 4.51
CA THR A 82 -7.45 29.19 5.27
C THR A 82 -8.80 28.92 5.95
N ALA A 83 -9.50 27.85 5.57
CA ALA A 83 -10.75 27.46 6.20
C ALA A 83 -10.54 27.04 7.67
N PRO A 84 -11.50 27.30 8.58
CA PRO A 84 -11.42 26.91 9.98
C PRO A 84 -11.67 25.40 10.17
N VAL A 85 -10.88 24.57 9.48
CA VAL A 85 -10.99 23.09 9.48
C VAL A 85 -9.63 22.50 9.82
N SER A 86 -9.60 21.44 10.64
CA SER A 86 -8.34 20.76 10.96
C SER A 86 -7.79 20.00 9.74
N LEU A 87 -6.46 19.92 9.61
CA LEU A 87 -5.79 19.17 8.55
C LEU A 87 -6.22 17.70 8.53
N PHE A 88 -6.38 17.12 9.71
CA PHE A 88 -6.89 15.75 9.85
C PHE A 88 -8.27 15.57 9.19
N GLN A 89 -9.18 16.53 9.37
CA GLN A 89 -10.52 16.47 8.76
C GLN A 89 -10.47 16.57 7.24
N ILE A 90 -9.50 17.32 6.71
CA ILE A 90 -9.32 17.49 5.26
C ILE A 90 -8.81 16.16 4.67
N VAL A 91 -7.69 15.65 5.20
CA VAL A 91 -7.04 14.42 4.70
C VAL A 91 -7.97 13.22 4.84
N MET A 92 -8.57 13.03 6.01
CA MET A 92 -9.50 11.92 6.25
C MET A 92 -10.78 12.04 5.42
N GLY A 93 -11.30 13.25 5.20
CA GLY A 93 -12.46 13.44 4.33
C GLY A 93 -12.21 12.99 2.88
N LYS A 94 -11.05 13.32 2.33
CA LYS A 94 -10.62 12.88 0.99
C LYS A 94 -10.34 11.37 0.96
N TYR A 95 -9.60 10.86 1.94
CA TYR A 95 -9.28 9.45 2.05
C TYR A 95 -10.53 8.57 2.12
N LEU A 96 -11.49 8.90 2.98
CA LEU A 96 -12.75 8.17 3.10
C LEU A 96 -13.59 8.21 1.81
N ALA A 97 -13.58 9.33 1.07
CA ALA A 97 -14.28 9.40 -0.21
C ALA A 97 -13.71 8.40 -1.22
N MET A 98 -12.38 8.29 -1.30
CA MET A 98 -11.71 7.31 -2.18
C MET A 98 -11.96 5.87 -1.73
N ILE A 99 -11.90 5.59 -0.42
CA ILE A 99 -12.24 4.27 0.14
C ILE A 99 -13.69 3.88 -0.19
N THR A 100 -14.63 4.82 -0.16
CA THR A 100 -16.02 4.53 -0.50
C THR A 100 -16.16 4.09 -1.96
N ILE A 101 -15.43 4.70 -2.88
CA ILE A 101 -15.43 4.30 -4.30
C ILE A 101 -14.88 2.87 -4.47
N LEU A 102 -13.80 2.53 -3.77
CA LEU A 102 -13.26 1.17 -3.75
C LEU A 102 -14.20 0.18 -3.04
N GLY A 103 -14.90 0.63 -2.00
CA GLY A 103 -15.84 -0.19 -1.24
C GLY A 103 -17.05 -0.66 -2.05
N ILE A 104 -17.48 0.10 -3.05
CA ILE A 104 -18.63 -0.27 -3.89
C ILE A 104 -18.37 -1.60 -4.64
N PRO A 105 -17.31 -1.77 -5.45
CA PRO A 105 -17.02 -3.05 -6.07
C PRO A 105 -16.76 -4.16 -5.05
N CYS A 106 -16.09 -3.87 -3.93
CA CYS A 106 -15.88 -4.86 -2.87
C CYS A 106 -17.19 -5.35 -2.25
N ALA A 107 -18.20 -4.46 -2.11
CA ALA A 107 -19.54 -4.85 -1.66
C ALA A 107 -20.24 -5.77 -2.69
N VAL A 108 -20.05 -5.55 -3.98
CA VAL A 108 -20.54 -6.46 -5.01
C VAL A 108 -19.83 -7.81 -4.97
N TYR A 109 -18.52 -7.82 -4.66
CA TYR A 109 -17.76 -9.07 -4.54
C TYR A 109 -18.31 -10.01 -3.46
N LEU A 110 -19.01 -9.51 -2.44
CA LEU A 110 -19.65 -10.36 -1.43
C LEU A 110 -20.73 -11.29 -2.01
N LEU A 111 -21.24 -10.99 -3.20
CA LEU A 111 -22.25 -11.82 -3.88
C LEU A 111 -21.62 -13.03 -4.61
N PHE A 112 -20.36 -12.95 -5.04
CA PHE A 112 -19.74 -14.02 -5.82
C PHE A 112 -19.56 -15.35 -5.05
N PRO A 113 -19.10 -15.36 -3.78
CA PRO A 113 -19.03 -16.61 -3.01
C PRO A 113 -20.40 -17.28 -2.82
N LEU A 114 -21.49 -16.50 -2.75
CA LEU A 114 -22.84 -17.05 -2.69
C LEU A 114 -23.24 -17.72 -4.01
N MET A 115 -22.85 -17.15 -5.16
CA MET A 115 -23.06 -17.73 -6.47
C MET A 115 -22.29 -19.07 -6.62
N ILE A 116 -21.04 -19.13 -6.15
CA ILE A 116 -20.25 -20.38 -6.15
C ILE A 116 -20.95 -21.43 -5.31
N LYS A 117 -21.47 -21.06 -4.13
CA LYS A 117 -22.19 -21.99 -3.25
C LYS A 117 -23.45 -22.59 -3.89
N MET A 118 -24.13 -21.84 -4.73
CA MET A 118 -25.32 -22.32 -5.45
C MET A 118 -24.96 -23.39 -6.52
N GLN A 119 -23.71 -23.39 -6.99
CA GLN A 119 -23.25 -24.33 -8.01
C GLN A 119 -22.51 -25.54 -7.43
N GLY A 120 -22.09 -25.50 -6.15
CA GLY A 120 -21.36 -26.60 -5.53
C GLY A 120 -20.73 -26.26 -4.18
N THR A 121 -19.54 -26.80 -3.92
CA THR A 121 -18.79 -26.52 -2.70
C THR A 121 -18.15 -25.13 -2.79
N ALA A 122 -18.33 -24.33 -1.73
CA ALA A 122 -17.69 -23.02 -1.59
C ALA A 122 -17.11 -22.85 -0.19
N TYR A 123 -15.96 -22.24 -0.09
CA TYR A 123 -15.29 -21.92 1.17
C TYR A 123 -15.58 -20.47 1.60
N ILE A 124 -16.84 -20.22 1.94
CA ILE A 124 -17.40 -18.86 2.16
C ILE A 124 -16.58 -18.02 3.14
N LEU A 125 -16.12 -18.62 4.26
CA LEU A 125 -15.35 -17.89 5.27
C LEU A 125 -14.02 -17.40 4.71
N SER A 126 -13.30 -18.25 4.00
CA SER A 126 -12.03 -17.91 3.35
C SER A 126 -12.21 -16.84 2.28
N ASP A 127 -13.28 -16.93 1.49
CA ASP A 127 -13.58 -15.96 0.43
C ASP A 127 -13.92 -14.58 1.01
N TYR A 128 -14.72 -14.51 2.07
CA TYR A 128 -15.04 -13.23 2.73
C TYR A 128 -13.82 -12.60 3.39
N LEU A 129 -12.96 -13.40 4.02
CA LEU A 129 -11.69 -12.92 4.56
C LEU A 129 -10.78 -12.39 3.45
N SER A 130 -10.71 -13.09 2.32
CA SER A 130 -9.93 -12.65 1.15
C SER A 130 -10.44 -11.32 0.59
N ILE A 131 -11.77 -11.12 0.52
CA ILE A 131 -12.37 -9.84 0.09
C ILE A 131 -12.01 -8.71 1.08
N LEU A 132 -12.06 -8.98 2.38
CA LEU A 132 -11.70 -8.00 3.41
C LEU A 132 -10.23 -7.59 3.29
N VAL A 133 -9.32 -8.56 3.13
CA VAL A 133 -7.89 -8.28 3.00
C VAL A 133 -7.56 -7.58 1.68
N TYR A 134 -8.25 -7.94 0.59
CA TYR A 134 -8.17 -7.24 -0.69
C TYR A 134 -8.59 -5.76 -0.54
N PHE A 135 -9.69 -5.50 0.15
CA PHE A 135 -10.15 -4.15 0.45
C PHE A 135 -9.12 -3.38 1.28
N LEU A 136 -8.55 -3.99 2.34
CA LEU A 136 -7.52 -3.35 3.16
C LEU A 136 -6.25 -3.06 2.37
N LEU A 137 -5.82 -3.97 1.49
CA LEU A 137 -4.70 -3.74 0.58
C LEU A 137 -4.98 -2.53 -0.33
N GLY A 138 -6.18 -2.44 -0.88
CA GLY A 138 -6.61 -1.28 -1.66
C GLY A 138 -6.60 0.03 -0.85
N CYS A 139 -6.97 -0.01 0.43
CA CYS A 139 -6.87 1.13 1.35
C CYS A 139 -5.41 1.58 1.55
N VAL A 140 -4.45 0.64 1.66
CA VAL A 140 -3.01 0.96 1.71
C VAL A 140 -2.57 1.63 0.41
N TYR A 141 -2.95 1.09 -0.75
CA TYR A 141 -2.59 1.65 -2.05
C TYR A 141 -3.14 3.07 -2.24
N ILE A 142 -4.36 3.32 -1.80
CA ILE A 142 -4.97 4.65 -1.80
C ILE A 142 -4.21 5.60 -0.86
N ALA A 143 -3.79 5.16 0.34
CA ALA A 143 -3.03 5.98 1.26
C ALA A 143 -1.66 6.40 0.68
N ILE A 144 -0.94 5.45 0.05
CA ILE A 144 0.32 5.71 -0.66
C ILE A 144 0.10 6.72 -1.81
N GLY A 145 -0.90 6.48 -2.65
CA GLY A 145 -1.20 7.35 -3.79
C GLY A 145 -1.62 8.76 -3.38
N MET A 146 -2.39 8.88 -2.29
CA MET A 146 -2.75 10.17 -1.72
C MET A 146 -1.52 10.94 -1.23
N PHE A 147 -0.56 10.26 -0.58
CA PHE A 147 0.71 10.84 -0.18
C PHE A 147 1.50 11.34 -1.39
N VAL A 148 1.66 10.52 -2.43
CA VAL A 148 2.36 10.92 -3.66
C VAL A 148 1.67 12.11 -4.34
N SER A 149 0.34 12.11 -4.41
CA SER A 149 -0.44 13.24 -4.94
C SER A 149 -0.22 14.53 -4.12
N SER A 150 0.09 14.40 -2.82
CA SER A 150 0.43 15.54 -1.97
C SER A 150 1.81 16.13 -2.24
N LEU A 151 2.72 15.45 -2.91
CA LEU A 151 4.08 15.90 -3.21
C LEU A 151 4.16 16.74 -4.49
N THR A 152 3.24 16.55 -5.44
CA THR A 152 3.31 17.13 -6.79
C THR A 152 2.12 18.04 -7.11
N GLU A 153 2.28 18.91 -8.11
CA GLU A 153 1.21 19.76 -8.67
C GLU A 153 0.62 19.18 -9.96
N SER A 154 1.30 18.18 -10.53
CA SER A 154 0.89 17.53 -11.78
C SER A 154 0.19 16.21 -11.48
N GLN A 155 -1.06 16.08 -11.94
CA GLN A 155 -1.84 14.83 -11.83
C GLN A 155 -1.14 13.65 -12.52
N ILE A 156 -0.49 13.90 -13.66
CA ILE A 156 0.22 12.88 -14.44
C ILE A 156 1.43 12.37 -13.64
N ILE A 157 2.22 13.28 -13.06
CA ILE A 157 3.39 12.90 -12.24
C ILE A 157 2.92 12.15 -10.99
N ALA A 158 1.81 12.56 -10.37
CA ALA A 158 1.22 11.85 -9.24
C ALA A 158 0.81 10.42 -9.62
N ALA A 159 0.14 10.25 -10.77
CA ALA A 159 -0.29 8.94 -11.25
C ALA A 159 0.91 8.02 -11.56
N ILE A 160 1.90 8.50 -12.32
CA ILE A 160 3.09 7.73 -12.68
C ILE A 160 3.91 7.39 -11.44
N GLY A 161 4.11 8.35 -10.52
CA GLY A 161 4.83 8.12 -9.28
C GLY A 161 4.14 7.09 -8.38
N THR A 162 2.82 7.18 -8.23
CA THR A 162 2.04 6.19 -7.48
C THR A 162 2.12 4.82 -8.14
N PHE A 163 1.92 4.74 -9.46
CA PHE A 163 2.02 3.49 -10.20
C PHE A 163 3.42 2.85 -10.05
N GLY A 164 4.48 3.66 -10.14
CA GLY A 164 5.86 3.19 -9.96
C GLY A 164 6.10 2.58 -8.57
N ILE A 165 5.64 3.26 -7.51
CA ILE A 165 5.77 2.75 -6.14
C ILE A 165 4.97 1.45 -5.96
N LEU A 166 3.72 1.42 -6.44
CA LEU A 166 2.89 0.22 -6.34
C LEU A 166 3.45 -0.93 -7.17
N MET A 167 4.08 -0.65 -8.33
CA MET A 167 4.75 -1.65 -9.16
C MET A 167 5.94 -2.27 -8.42
N VAL A 168 6.73 -1.48 -7.70
CA VAL A 168 7.81 -2.00 -6.83
C VAL A 168 7.24 -2.92 -5.75
N ILE A 169 6.12 -2.54 -5.11
CA ILE A 169 5.44 -3.38 -4.12
C ILE A 169 4.94 -4.67 -4.75
N GLN A 170 4.41 -4.62 -5.98
CA GLN A 170 3.94 -5.81 -6.70
C GLN A 170 5.08 -6.77 -7.06
N LEU A 171 6.25 -6.23 -7.42
CA LEU A 171 7.44 -7.01 -7.75
C LEU A 171 8.29 -7.40 -6.53
N TRP A 172 7.85 -7.02 -5.31
CA TRP A 172 8.62 -7.17 -4.09
C TRP A 172 9.09 -8.60 -3.84
N SER A 173 8.21 -9.59 -4.04
CA SER A 173 8.56 -11.02 -3.91
C SER A 173 9.68 -11.42 -4.86
N GLY A 174 9.64 -10.94 -6.11
CA GLY A 174 10.70 -11.14 -7.08
C GLY A 174 12.02 -10.49 -6.65
N ILE A 175 11.97 -9.27 -6.13
CA ILE A 175 13.16 -8.55 -5.64
C ILE A 175 13.80 -9.31 -4.48
N ILE A 176 13.01 -9.85 -3.55
CA ILE A 176 13.51 -10.67 -2.43
C ILE A 176 14.24 -11.91 -2.96
N GLY A 177 13.75 -12.53 -4.03
CA GLY A 177 14.37 -13.70 -4.65
C GLY A 177 15.79 -13.45 -5.21
N PHE A 178 16.15 -12.19 -5.50
CA PHE A 178 17.50 -11.81 -5.90
C PHE A 178 18.44 -11.51 -4.72
N LEU A 179 17.93 -11.46 -3.48
CA LEU A 179 18.77 -11.22 -2.34
C LEU A 179 19.66 -12.44 -2.05
N PRO A 180 20.95 -12.21 -1.69
CA PRO A 180 21.87 -13.29 -1.44
C PRO A 180 21.46 -14.09 -0.19
N SER A 181 21.57 -15.41 -0.27
CA SER A 181 21.35 -16.31 0.86
C SER A 181 22.56 -16.46 1.79
N SER A 182 23.79 -16.18 1.26
CA SER A 182 25.01 -16.38 2.02
C SER A 182 25.13 -15.41 3.20
N ALA A 183 25.59 -15.92 4.36
CA ALA A 183 25.77 -15.15 5.57
C ALA A 183 26.70 -13.94 5.36
N MET A 184 27.81 -14.11 4.62
CA MET A 184 28.77 -13.02 4.35
C MET A 184 28.13 -11.86 3.58
N ALA A 185 27.39 -12.13 2.51
CA ALA A 185 26.75 -11.09 1.74
C ALA A 185 25.61 -10.39 2.52
N ASN A 186 24.90 -11.12 3.38
CA ASN A 186 23.89 -10.54 4.26
C ASN A 186 24.50 -9.58 5.31
N VAL A 187 25.65 -9.92 5.88
CA VAL A 187 26.37 -9.02 6.81
C VAL A 187 26.72 -7.70 6.12
N PHE A 188 27.31 -7.75 4.92
CA PHE A 188 27.62 -6.54 4.16
C PHE A 188 26.37 -5.74 3.81
N GLY A 189 25.29 -6.41 3.40
CA GLY A 189 24.03 -5.75 3.09
C GLY A 189 23.42 -5.05 4.30
N ILE A 190 23.40 -5.70 5.47
CA ILE A 190 22.89 -5.12 6.71
C ILE A 190 23.78 -3.96 7.20
N ALA A 191 25.09 -4.15 7.18
CA ALA A 191 26.04 -3.09 7.54
C ALA A 191 25.84 -1.87 6.64
N PHE A 192 25.66 -2.07 5.33
CA PHE A 192 25.37 -0.99 4.38
C PHE A 192 24.04 -0.28 4.66
N LEU A 193 22.97 -1.01 4.94
CA LEU A 193 21.69 -0.39 5.30
C LEU A 193 21.78 0.43 6.59
N LEU A 194 22.47 -0.09 7.60
CA LEU A 194 22.71 0.64 8.84
C LEU A 194 23.60 1.87 8.62
N SER A 195 24.62 1.80 7.76
CA SER A 195 25.46 2.96 7.43
C SER A 195 24.67 4.06 6.69
N LEU A 196 23.68 3.71 5.87
CA LEU A 196 22.74 4.69 5.30
C LEU A 196 21.91 5.39 6.38
N LEU A 197 21.48 4.67 7.42
CA LEU A 197 20.78 5.28 8.56
C LEU A 197 21.71 6.22 9.34
N VAL A 198 22.95 5.82 9.59
CA VAL A 198 23.97 6.69 10.22
C VAL A 198 24.22 7.94 9.38
N TRP A 199 24.28 7.81 8.04
CA TRP A 199 24.39 8.95 7.14
C TRP A 199 23.19 9.90 7.23
N ALA A 200 21.96 9.36 7.34
CA ALA A 200 20.76 10.16 7.54
C ALA A 200 20.79 10.92 8.87
N VAL A 201 21.25 10.27 9.96
CA VAL A 201 21.47 10.92 11.27
C VAL A 201 22.51 12.03 11.16
N TRP A 202 23.59 11.81 10.41
CA TRP A 202 24.59 12.85 10.16
C TRP A 202 23.99 14.08 9.48
N ARG A 203 23.13 13.88 8.48
CA ARG A 203 22.44 14.99 7.79
C ARG A 203 21.53 15.79 8.72
N MET A 204 20.96 15.15 9.75
CA MET A 204 20.09 15.81 10.73
C MET A 204 20.89 16.52 11.84
N THR A 205 21.95 15.89 12.36
CA THR A 205 22.69 16.36 13.54
C THR A 205 23.90 17.19 13.19
N GLN A 206 24.43 17.06 11.96
CA GLN A 206 25.69 17.68 11.49
C GLN A 206 26.90 17.39 12.41
N ASN A 207 26.79 16.36 13.27
CA ASN A 207 27.82 15.98 14.23
C ASN A 207 28.53 14.71 13.75
N TRP A 208 29.76 14.90 13.22
CA TRP A 208 30.54 13.80 12.67
C TRP A 208 31.04 12.81 13.72
N VAL A 209 31.25 13.25 14.98
CA VAL A 209 31.74 12.41 16.08
C VAL A 209 30.70 11.35 16.46
N ILE A 210 29.43 11.75 16.60
CA ILE A 210 28.33 10.83 16.89
C ILE A 210 28.21 9.77 15.77
N CYS A 211 28.29 10.21 14.51
CA CYS A 211 28.18 9.30 13.37
C CYS A 211 29.37 8.33 13.29
N LEU A 212 30.56 8.78 13.59
CA LEU A 212 31.74 7.91 13.62
C LEU A 212 31.61 6.84 14.72
N ILE A 213 31.13 7.21 15.89
CA ILE A 213 30.89 6.25 16.99
C ILE A 213 29.81 5.23 16.56
N LEU A 214 28.71 5.69 15.98
CA LEU A 214 27.62 4.82 15.49
C LEU A 214 28.11 3.85 14.41
N GLU A 215 28.97 4.30 13.49
CA GLU A 215 29.55 3.45 12.44
C GLU A 215 30.51 2.40 12.99
N ILE A 216 31.36 2.78 13.95
CA ILE A 216 32.24 1.81 14.62
C ILE A 216 31.42 0.75 15.37
N VAL A 217 30.36 1.17 16.06
CA VAL A 217 29.45 0.23 16.74
C VAL A 217 28.76 -0.68 15.74
N ASN A 218 28.26 -0.13 14.62
CA ASN A 218 27.63 -0.89 13.54
C ASN A 218 28.58 -1.98 13.02
N LEU A 219 29.77 -1.61 12.58
CA LEU A 219 30.74 -2.56 12.02
C LEU A 219 31.23 -3.54 13.06
N GLY A 220 31.49 -3.07 14.30
CA GLY A 220 31.94 -3.91 15.41
C GLY A 220 30.93 -4.97 15.80
N VAL A 221 29.68 -4.58 16.02
CA VAL A 221 28.58 -5.52 16.37
C VAL A 221 28.35 -6.53 15.26
N ASN A 222 28.24 -6.08 14.01
CA ASN A 222 28.05 -6.99 12.88
C ASN A 222 29.24 -7.96 12.72
N GLY A 223 30.49 -7.50 12.89
CA GLY A 223 31.65 -8.34 12.81
C GLY A 223 31.73 -9.39 13.94
N ILE A 224 31.43 -9.00 15.19
CA ILE A 224 31.41 -9.90 16.34
C ILE A 224 30.30 -10.96 16.19
N VAL A 225 29.09 -10.55 15.84
CA VAL A 225 27.98 -11.48 15.68
C VAL A 225 28.24 -12.47 14.55
N TYR A 226 28.85 -12.01 13.45
CA TYR A 226 29.23 -12.89 12.34
C TYR A 226 30.31 -13.91 12.78
N ALA A 227 31.31 -13.50 13.56
CA ALA A 227 32.35 -14.38 14.04
C ALA A 227 31.84 -15.45 15.03
N VAL A 228 30.84 -15.09 15.86
CA VAL A 228 30.30 -16.00 16.90
C VAL A 228 29.17 -16.89 16.36
N LYS A 229 28.31 -16.35 15.52
CA LYS A 229 27.11 -17.04 14.95
C LYS A 229 26.83 -16.59 13.54
N SER A 230 27.57 -17.09 12.56
CA SER A 230 27.35 -16.77 11.15
C SER A 230 25.97 -17.21 10.63
N GLU A 231 25.41 -18.28 11.21
CA GLU A 231 24.07 -18.81 10.83
C GLU A 231 22.94 -17.80 11.01
N VAL A 232 23.06 -16.84 11.95
CA VAL A 232 22.04 -15.81 12.17
C VAL A 232 21.89 -14.91 10.95
N TYR A 233 22.95 -14.73 10.16
CA TYR A 233 22.91 -13.91 8.96
C TYR A 233 22.43 -14.65 7.71
N GLU A 234 22.28 -15.98 7.77
CA GLU A 234 21.76 -16.72 6.63
C GLU A 234 20.30 -16.32 6.35
N ASN A 235 20.04 -15.85 5.12
CA ASN A 235 18.73 -15.38 4.69
C ASN A 235 18.12 -14.22 5.53
N LEU A 236 18.91 -13.53 6.36
CA LEU A 236 18.37 -12.52 7.27
C LEU A 236 17.72 -11.35 6.51
N LEU A 237 18.37 -10.85 5.44
CA LEU A 237 17.81 -9.79 4.59
C LEU A 237 16.50 -10.22 3.93
N SER A 238 16.47 -11.43 3.36
CA SER A 238 15.25 -11.94 2.73
C SER A 238 14.12 -12.16 3.74
N THR A 239 14.43 -12.57 4.96
CA THR A 239 13.46 -12.74 6.05
C THR A 239 12.90 -11.39 6.52
N ILE A 240 13.75 -10.36 6.68
CA ILE A 240 13.31 -9.01 7.08
C ILE A 240 12.47 -8.39 5.97
N CYS A 241 12.95 -8.43 4.72
CA CYS A 241 12.24 -7.91 3.57
C CYS A 241 10.93 -8.68 3.29
N GLY A 242 10.91 -9.99 3.56
CA GLY A 242 9.73 -10.82 3.44
C GLY A 242 8.60 -10.40 4.37
N LYS A 243 8.91 -10.00 5.61
CA LYS A 243 7.90 -9.48 6.55
C LYS A 243 7.24 -8.16 6.08
N LEU A 244 7.88 -7.43 5.19
CA LEU A 244 7.34 -6.20 4.59
C LEU A 244 6.57 -6.47 3.30
N ASN A 245 6.44 -7.74 2.88
CA ASN A 245 5.73 -8.09 1.67
C ASN A 245 4.21 -8.00 1.87
N LEU A 246 3.62 -6.96 1.31
CA LEU A 246 2.18 -6.69 1.42
C LEU A 246 1.34 -7.78 0.73
N ILE A 247 1.86 -8.35 -0.36
CA ILE A 247 1.13 -9.33 -1.15
C ILE A 247 1.07 -10.69 -0.48
N ASP A 248 2.10 -11.05 0.29
CA ASP A 248 2.14 -12.33 1.00
C ASP A 248 1.04 -12.43 2.07
N THR A 249 0.67 -11.30 2.69
CA THR A 249 -0.47 -11.24 3.60
C THR A 249 -1.78 -11.62 2.91
N PHE A 250 -1.99 -11.17 1.67
CA PHE A 250 -3.14 -11.59 0.88
C PHE A 250 -3.02 -13.07 0.46
N ASN A 251 -1.85 -13.49 -0.02
CA ASN A 251 -1.62 -14.86 -0.49
C ASN A 251 -1.76 -15.88 0.64
N SER A 252 -1.36 -15.56 1.87
CA SER A 252 -1.49 -16.46 3.02
C SER A 252 -2.96 -16.82 3.30
N ILE A 253 -3.87 -15.88 3.14
CA ILE A 253 -5.31 -16.10 3.29
C ILE A 253 -5.88 -16.78 2.04
N ALA A 254 -5.53 -16.27 0.86
CA ALA A 254 -6.08 -16.72 -0.40
C ALA A 254 -5.69 -18.16 -0.77
N SER A 255 -4.45 -18.58 -0.46
CA SER A 255 -3.91 -19.88 -0.83
C SER A 255 -3.88 -20.87 0.33
N ASN A 256 -3.58 -20.41 1.55
CA ASN A 256 -3.34 -21.28 2.70
C ASN A 256 -4.51 -21.30 3.70
N ASN A 257 -5.54 -20.47 3.49
CA ASN A 257 -6.67 -20.29 4.42
C ASN A 257 -6.22 -19.90 5.85
N LEU A 258 -5.04 -19.29 5.99
CA LEU A 258 -4.48 -18.84 7.27
C LEU A 258 -4.70 -17.35 7.44
N LEU A 259 -5.34 -16.94 8.52
CA LEU A 259 -5.53 -15.54 8.86
C LEU A 259 -4.22 -14.99 9.43
N ASP A 260 -3.49 -14.24 8.61
CA ASP A 260 -2.28 -13.54 9.05
C ASP A 260 -2.65 -12.21 9.74
N VAL A 261 -2.81 -12.28 11.06
CA VAL A 261 -3.13 -11.10 11.88
C VAL A 261 -1.99 -10.08 11.84
N SER A 262 -0.74 -10.54 11.74
CA SER A 262 0.42 -9.64 11.69
C SER A 262 0.43 -8.80 10.41
N GLY A 263 0.04 -9.39 9.30
CA GLY A 263 -0.11 -8.69 8.03
C GLY A 263 -1.27 -7.68 8.01
N ILE A 264 -2.38 -7.99 8.67
CA ILE A 264 -3.48 -7.02 8.84
C ILE A 264 -3.02 -5.81 9.68
N ILE A 265 -2.28 -6.05 10.76
CA ILE A 265 -1.69 -4.96 11.57
C ILE A 265 -0.72 -4.13 10.75
N LEU A 266 0.09 -4.77 9.90
CA LEU A 266 0.98 -4.09 8.96
C LEU A 266 0.18 -3.16 8.03
N TYR A 267 -0.91 -3.62 7.43
CA TYR A 267 -1.76 -2.79 6.57
C TYR A 267 -2.30 -1.58 7.31
N LEU A 268 -2.86 -1.77 8.50
CA LEU A 268 -3.39 -0.67 9.30
C LEU A 268 -2.30 0.32 9.70
N SER A 269 -1.12 -0.16 10.09
CA SER A 269 0.01 0.70 10.44
C SER A 269 0.50 1.53 9.25
N LEU A 270 0.56 0.95 8.06
CA LEU A 270 0.92 1.66 6.83
C LEU A 270 -0.11 2.71 6.43
N ILE A 271 -1.40 2.41 6.57
CA ILE A 271 -2.46 3.40 6.33
C ILE A 271 -2.27 4.62 7.25
N VAL A 272 -2.11 4.39 8.55
CA VAL A 272 -1.89 5.47 9.52
C VAL A 272 -0.62 6.25 9.19
N PHE A 273 0.46 5.56 8.86
CA PHE A 273 1.74 6.16 8.52
C PHE A 273 1.65 7.08 7.30
N PHE A 274 1.08 6.62 6.17
CA PHE A 274 0.97 7.44 4.96
C PHE A 274 -0.04 8.57 5.09
N VAL A 275 -1.13 8.37 5.83
CA VAL A 275 -2.08 9.44 6.18
C VAL A 275 -1.38 10.51 7.02
N PHE A 276 -0.57 10.12 8.01
CA PHE A 276 0.21 11.04 8.83
C PHE A 276 1.24 11.80 7.98
N LEU A 277 2.01 11.12 7.13
CA LEU A 277 2.94 11.77 6.21
C LEU A 277 2.25 12.78 5.29
N THR A 278 1.04 12.46 4.83
CA THR A 278 0.25 13.39 4.00
C THR A 278 -0.13 14.63 4.79
N MET A 279 -0.51 14.50 6.06
CA MET A 279 -0.80 15.65 6.94
C MET A 279 0.43 16.53 7.13
N GLU A 280 1.60 15.94 7.43
CA GLU A 280 2.86 16.67 7.61
C GLU A 280 3.25 17.45 6.35
N MET A 281 3.09 16.84 5.17
CA MET A 281 3.37 17.52 3.90
C MET A 281 2.46 18.74 3.66
N ILE A 282 1.18 18.62 4.01
CA ILE A 282 0.24 19.73 3.88
C ILE A 282 0.53 20.80 4.95
N GLN A 283 0.88 20.39 6.18
CA GLN A 283 1.24 21.29 7.26
C GLN A 283 2.48 22.12 6.93
N LYS A 284 3.54 21.48 6.42
CA LYS A 284 4.77 22.17 6.00
C LYS A 284 4.48 23.30 5.00
N ARG A 285 3.54 23.10 4.10
CA ARG A 285 3.14 24.11 3.12
C ARG A 285 2.27 25.24 3.70
N ARG A 286 1.55 24.96 4.78
CA ARG A 286 0.79 26.02 5.48
C ARG A 286 1.71 27.07 6.12
N TRP A 287 2.97 26.69 6.38
CA TRP A 287 3.97 27.53 7.05
C TRP A 287 4.97 28.17 6.07
N SER A 288 5.07 27.71 4.83
CA SER A 288 5.90 28.29 3.77
C SER A 288 5.06 29.22 2.85
#